data_a22c621f878992581526f9c48d106f00
#
_entry.id   a22c621f878992581526f9c48d106f00
#
_cell.length_a   1.000
_cell.length_b   1.000
_cell.length_c   1.000
_cell.angle_alpha   90.00
_cell.angle_beta   90.00
_cell.angle_gamma   90.00
#
_symmetry.space_group_name_H-M   'P 1'
#
loop_
_entity.id
_entity.type
_entity.pdbx_description
1 polymer ?
#
loop_
_entity_poly.entity_id
_entity_poly.type
_entity_poly.pdbx_seq_one_letter_code
_entity_poly.pdbx_strand_id
1 'polypeptide(L)'
;MKPERTLLMIKPDAVQRGLVGEIIGRFERKGLKLLALEMQQLSRERAEALYSVHRGKPFFEELVRFVTRGPIVALVLEGKDCIALVRKLMGATNPRDAEPGSIRG
;
A
#
# COMPACT_ATOMS: atom_id res chain seq x y z
N MET A 1 16.51 -20.48 0.61
CA MET A 1 15.31 -19.95 -0.06
C MET A 1 15.52 -18.46 -0.32
N LYS A 2 15.24 -18.01 -1.53
CA LYS A 2 15.37 -16.59 -1.84
C LYS A 2 14.24 -15.82 -1.15
N PRO A 3 14.53 -14.70 -0.49
CA PRO A 3 13.47 -13.88 0.09
C PRO A 3 12.60 -13.28 -1.01
N GLU A 4 11.33 -13.13 -0.70
CA GLU A 4 10.40 -12.46 -1.58
C GLU A 4 10.51 -10.95 -1.41
N ARG A 5 10.15 -10.22 -2.46
CA ARG A 5 10.04 -8.76 -2.43
C ARG A 5 8.64 -8.35 -2.85
N THR A 6 8.13 -7.30 -2.25
CA THR A 6 6.84 -6.75 -2.63
C THR A 6 6.89 -5.24 -2.61
N LEU A 7 6.16 -4.65 -3.55
CA LEU A 7 5.94 -3.21 -3.61
C LEU A 7 4.63 -2.90 -2.90
N LEU A 8 4.64 -1.92 -2.00
CA LEU A 8 3.48 -1.49 -1.26
C LEU A 8 3.32 0.02 -1.42
N MET A 9 2.09 0.49 -1.53
CA MET A 9 1.80 1.91 -1.59
C MET A 9 0.93 2.32 -0.41
N ILE A 10 1.40 3.29 0.36
CA ILE A 10 0.61 3.94 1.40
C ILE A 10 -0.13 5.10 0.74
N LYS A 11 -1.46 5.04 0.74
CA LYS A 11 -2.31 5.97 0.02
C LYS A 11 -2.45 7.32 0.75
N PRO A 12 -2.91 8.37 0.05
CA PRO A 12 -2.94 9.72 0.62
C PRO A 12 -3.70 9.86 1.93
N ASP A 13 -4.77 9.11 2.14
CA ASP A 13 -5.54 9.19 3.38
C ASP A 13 -4.72 8.75 4.59
N ALA A 14 -3.96 7.68 4.47
CA ALA A 14 -3.10 7.21 5.56
C ALA A 14 -1.93 8.15 5.79
N VAL A 15 -1.38 8.73 4.72
CA VAL A 15 -0.33 9.75 4.83
C VAL A 15 -0.83 10.96 5.59
N GLN A 16 -2.01 11.47 5.23
CA GLN A 16 -2.63 12.62 5.91
C GLN A 16 -2.92 12.36 7.38
N ARG A 17 -3.29 11.13 7.71
CA ARG A 17 -3.59 10.74 9.10
C ARG A 17 -2.33 10.49 9.93
N GLY A 18 -1.16 10.61 9.34
CA GLY A 18 0.10 10.42 10.06
C GLY A 18 0.40 8.97 10.41
N LEU A 19 -0.07 8.03 9.60
CA LEU A 19 0.05 6.60 9.88
C LEU A 19 1.27 5.94 9.21
N VAL A 20 2.05 6.69 8.44
CA VAL A 20 3.19 6.13 7.69
C VAL A 20 4.16 5.40 8.61
N GLY A 21 4.58 6.05 9.70
CA GLY A 21 5.54 5.44 10.63
C GLY A 21 4.99 4.19 11.30
N GLU A 22 3.71 4.19 11.67
CA GLU A 22 3.09 3.02 12.28
C GLU A 22 3.02 1.85 11.32
N ILE A 23 2.65 2.11 10.07
CA ILE A 23 2.55 1.06 9.04
C ILE A 23 3.91 0.44 8.79
N ILE A 24 4.94 1.26 8.58
CA ILE A 24 6.31 0.78 8.39
C ILE A 24 6.78 0.00 9.62
N GLY A 25 6.52 0.54 10.81
CA GLY A 25 6.90 -0.12 12.06
C GLY A 25 6.28 -1.50 12.23
N ARG A 26 5.02 -1.68 11.81
CA ARG A 26 4.36 -2.99 11.86
C ARG A 26 5.09 -4.02 10.99
N PHE A 27 5.50 -3.63 9.79
CA PHE A 27 6.24 -4.52 8.90
C PHE A 27 7.62 -4.84 9.46
N GLU A 28 8.32 -3.83 9.97
CA GLU A 28 9.66 -4.03 10.54
C GLU A 28 9.62 -4.94 11.78
N ARG A 29 8.63 -4.78 12.63
CA ARG A 29 8.47 -5.64 13.82
C ARG A 29 8.23 -7.11 13.46
N LYS A 30 7.71 -7.37 12.27
CA LYS A 30 7.53 -8.73 11.77
C LYS A 30 8.76 -9.26 11.04
N GLY A 31 9.87 -8.54 11.07
CA GLY A 31 11.13 -8.98 10.48
C GLY A 31 11.28 -8.70 8.99
N LEU A 32 10.36 -7.94 8.40
CA LEU A 32 10.49 -7.54 6.99
C LEU A 32 11.50 -6.41 6.86
N LYS A 33 12.33 -6.49 5.82
CA LYS A 33 13.36 -5.50 5.57
C LYS A 33 12.87 -4.45 4.60
N LEU A 34 13.03 -3.19 4.96
CA LEU A 34 12.72 -2.07 4.08
C LEU A 34 13.89 -1.83 3.14
N LEU A 35 13.66 -2.00 1.85
CA LEU A 35 14.70 -1.84 0.82
C LEU A 35 14.64 -0.49 0.13
N ALA A 36 13.46 0.08 -0.03
CA ALA A 36 13.28 1.36 -0.70
C ALA A 36 12.06 2.06 -0.10
N LEU A 37 12.12 3.37 -0.07
CA LEU A 37 11.07 4.21 0.50
C LEU A 37 11.09 5.54 -0.23
N GLU A 38 9.95 5.94 -0.79
CA GLU A 38 9.85 7.21 -1.50
C GLU A 38 8.46 7.82 -1.35
N MET A 39 8.41 9.09 -0.98
CA MET A 39 7.17 9.85 -0.97
C MET A 39 7.03 10.56 -2.32
N GLN A 40 5.89 10.39 -2.97
CA GLN A 40 5.64 10.94 -4.29
C GLN A 40 4.25 11.54 -4.39
N GLN A 41 4.10 12.54 -5.22
CA GLN A 41 2.80 13.02 -5.68
C GLN A 41 2.59 12.44 -7.08
N LEU A 42 1.63 11.52 -7.21
CA LEU A 42 1.35 10.91 -8.51
C LEU A 42 0.65 11.90 -9.43
N SER A 43 1.09 11.95 -10.70
CA SER A 43 0.34 12.62 -11.75
C SER A 43 -0.86 11.75 -12.14
N ARG A 44 -1.85 12.37 -12.78
CA ARG A 44 -2.98 11.62 -13.31
C ARG A 44 -2.53 10.53 -14.27
N GLU A 45 -1.59 10.85 -15.15
CA GLU A 45 -1.07 9.90 -16.13
C GLU A 45 -0.44 8.66 -15.47
N ARG A 46 0.35 8.87 -14.42
CA ARG A 46 0.99 7.77 -13.70
C ARG A 46 -0.04 6.94 -12.94
N ALA A 47 -1.03 7.59 -12.36
CA ALA A 47 -2.11 6.89 -11.66
C ALA A 47 -2.95 6.04 -12.63
N GLU A 48 -3.25 6.56 -13.81
CA GLU A 48 -3.97 5.81 -14.83
C GLU A 48 -3.16 4.62 -15.33
N ALA A 49 -1.85 4.77 -15.49
CA ALA A 49 -0.98 3.66 -15.87
C ALA A 49 -0.93 2.59 -14.79
N LEU A 50 -0.83 3.00 -13.51
CA LEU A 50 -0.78 2.09 -12.38
C LEU A 50 -2.04 1.22 -12.28
N TYR A 51 -3.20 1.81 -12.53
CA TYR A 51 -4.49 1.12 -12.45
C TYR A 51 -5.05 0.73 -13.82
N SER A 52 -4.21 0.63 -14.83
CA SER A 52 -4.64 0.36 -16.21
C SER A 52 -5.48 -0.91 -16.36
N VAL A 53 -5.24 -1.93 -15.52
CA VAL A 53 -6.03 -3.17 -15.53
C VAL A 53 -7.50 -2.94 -15.15
N HIS A 54 -7.81 -1.79 -14.55
CA HIS A 54 -9.18 -1.44 -14.14
C HIS A 54 -9.86 -0.47 -15.09
N ARG A 55 -9.22 -0.12 -16.21
CA ARG A 55 -9.84 0.77 -17.21
C ARG A 55 -11.18 0.20 -17.68
N GLY A 56 -12.16 1.09 -17.80
CA GLY A 56 -13.50 0.72 -18.19
C GLY A 56 -14.39 0.25 -17.04
N LYS A 57 -13.85 0.06 -15.86
CA LYS A 57 -14.66 -0.29 -14.68
C LYS A 57 -15.21 0.97 -14.02
N PRO A 58 -16.41 0.89 -13.42
CA PRO A 58 -17.07 2.07 -12.83
C PRO A 58 -16.24 2.80 -11.79
N PHE A 59 -15.39 2.09 -11.06
CA PHE A 59 -14.60 2.67 -9.97
C PHE A 59 -13.23 3.25 -10.43
N PHE A 60 -12.88 3.12 -11.71
CA PHE A 60 -11.56 3.54 -12.21
C PHE A 60 -11.29 5.03 -11.93
N GLU A 61 -12.23 5.88 -12.26
CA GLU A 61 -12.08 7.33 -12.12
C GLU A 61 -11.95 7.75 -10.66
N GLU A 62 -12.74 7.15 -9.77
CA GLU A 62 -12.62 7.41 -8.33
C GLU A 62 -11.27 6.98 -7.78
N LEU A 63 -10.77 5.83 -8.23
CA LEU A 63 -9.48 5.32 -7.79
C LEU A 63 -8.35 6.25 -8.21
N VAL A 64 -8.37 6.73 -9.44
CA VAL A 64 -7.39 7.68 -9.96
C VAL A 64 -7.43 8.99 -9.15
N ARG A 65 -8.61 9.52 -8.90
CA ARG A 65 -8.77 10.73 -8.09
C ARG A 65 -8.28 10.54 -6.67
N PHE A 66 -8.57 9.39 -6.10
CA PHE A 66 -8.16 9.07 -4.72
C PHE A 66 -6.64 9.08 -4.57
N VAL A 67 -5.91 8.40 -5.45
CA VAL A 67 -4.45 8.29 -5.32
C VAL A 67 -3.70 9.54 -5.77
N THR A 68 -4.36 10.46 -6.48
CA THR A 68 -3.75 11.73 -6.88
C THR A 68 -4.11 12.89 -5.96
N ARG A 69 -4.94 12.65 -4.96
CA ARG A 69 -5.43 13.67 -4.02
C ARG A 69 -4.33 14.30 -3.18
N GLY A 70 -3.29 13.56 -2.88
CA GLY A 70 -2.18 14.01 -2.05
C GLY A 70 -0.99 13.07 -2.21
N PRO A 71 0.10 13.29 -1.47
CA PRO A 71 1.27 12.44 -1.57
C PRO A 71 0.99 11.02 -1.12
N ILE A 72 1.64 10.07 -1.79
CA ILE A 72 1.65 8.65 -1.42
C ILE A 72 3.06 8.28 -0.99
N VAL A 73 3.20 7.16 -0.29
CA VAL A 73 4.50 6.59 0.01
C VAL A 73 4.60 5.23 -0.64
N ALA A 74 5.58 5.08 -1.54
CA ALA A 74 5.89 3.80 -2.16
C ALA A 74 7.04 3.16 -1.41
N LEU A 75 6.93 1.88 -1.09
CA LEU A 75 7.99 1.16 -0.40
C LEU A 75 8.14 -0.26 -0.93
N VAL A 76 9.36 -0.78 -0.81
CA VAL A 76 9.67 -2.16 -1.17
C VAL A 76 10.11 -2.89 0.09
N LEU A 77 9.46 -4.00 0.37
CA LEU A 77 9.75 -4.87 1.51
C LEU A 77 10.31 -6.20 1.02
N GLU A 78 11.20 -6.77 1.81
CA GLU A 78 11.80 -8.08 1.52
C GLU A 78 11.74 -8.94 2.77
N GLY A 79 11.47 -10.22 2.57
CA GLY A 79 11.49 -11.19 3.65
C GLY A 79 10.89 -12.51 3.24
N LYS A 80 11.07 -13.53 4.08
CA LYS A 80 10.45 -14.84 3.87
C LYS A 80 8.93 -14.69 3.95
N ASP A 81 8.25 -15.23 2.94
CA ASP A 81 6.79 -15.16 2.84
C ASP A 81 6.23 -13.73 2.91
N CYS A 82 7.01 -12.77 2.41
CA CYS A 82 6.71 -11.34 2.49
C CYS A 82 5.34 -10.99 1.93
N ILE A 83 4.98 -11.53 0.77
CA ILE A 83 3.72 -11.20 0.10
C ILE A 83 2.53 -11.61 0.96
N ALA A 84 2.54 -12.84 1.48
CA ALA A 84 1.47 -13.34 2.34
C ALA A 84 1.40 -12.55 3.65
N LEU A 85 2.56 -12.25 4.24
CA LEU A 85 2.63 -11.53 5.50
C LEU A 85 2.11 -10.09 5.36
N VAL A 86 2.48 -9.40 4.28
CA VAL A 86 1.99 -8.05 4.00
C VAL A 86 0.47 -8.04 3.86
N ARG A 87 -0.09 -9.00 3.10
CA ARG A 87 -1.54 -9.12 2.96
C ARG A 87 -2.24 -9.33 4.30
N LYS A 88 -1.67 -10.17 5.16
CA LYS A 88 -2.21 -10.44 6.48
C LYS A 88 -2.20 -9.20 7.36
N LEU A 89 -1.09 -8.46 7.37
CA LEU A 89 -0.95 -7.25 8.19
C LEU A 89 -1.83 -6.11 7.70
N MET A 90 -2.03 -6.00 6.39
CA MET A 90 -2.92 -4.98 5.84
C MET A 90 -4.39 -5.29 6.08
N GLY A 91 -4.74 -6.55 6.16
CA GLY A 91 -6.13 -6.99 6.29
C GLY A 91 -6.83 -7.10 4.94
N ALA A 92 -8.11 -7.47 4.98
CA ALA A 92 -8.92 -7.59 3.77
C ALA A 92 -9.08 -6.24 3.06
N THR A 93 -9.29 -6.26 1.76
CA THR A 93 -9.49 -5.06 0.95
C THR A 93 -10.68 -4.24 1.46
N ASN A 94 -11.78 -4.92 1.85
CA ASN A 94 -12.91 -4.26 2.46
C ASN A 94 -12.65 -4.16 3.98
N PRO A 95 -12.61 -2.95 4.57
CA PRO A 95 -12.35 -2.81 6.01
C PRO A 95 -13.32 -3.56 6.91
N ARG A 96 -14.55 -3.82 6.45
CA ARG A 96 -15.53 -4.59 7.23
C ARG A 96 -15.12 -6.04 7.41
N ASP A 97 -14.39 -6.60 6.43
CA ASP A 97 -13.93 -7.98 6.46
C ASP A 97 -12.52 -8.12 6.99
N ALA A 98 -11.84 -7.01 7.24
CA ALA A 98 -10.47 -7.01 7.77
C ALA A 98 -10.49 -7.38 9.26
N GLU A 99 -9.49 -8.16 9.68
CA GLU A 99 -9.36 -8.54 11.09
C GLU A 99 -9.15 -7.30 11.97
N PRO A 100 -9.80 -7.24 13.14
CA PRO A 100 -9.51 -6.18 14.09
C PRO A 100 -8.02 -6.13 14.44
N GLY A 101 -7.45 -4.93 14.45
CA GLY A 101 -6.03 -4.75 14.72
C GLY A 101 -5.14 -4.85 13.50
N SER A 102 -5.66 -5.25 12.32
CA SER A 102 -4.92 -5.17 11.06
C SER A 102 -4.91 -3.73 10.56
N ILE A 103 -4.06 -3.42 9.58
CA ILE A 103 -3.90 -2.05 9.07
C ILE A 103 -5.20 -1.51 8.47
N ARG A 104 -5.97 -2.35 7.75
CA ARG A 104 -7.23 -1.94 7.12
C ARG A 104 -8.46 -2.07 8.03
N GLY A 105 -8.32 -2.86 9.07
CA GLY A 105 -9.39 -3.09 10.04
C GLY A 105 -9.54 -2.02 11.10
#